data_854b7f45f7634bd9d2187bfc91545e59
#
_entry.id   854b7f45f7634bd9d2187bfc91545e59
#
_cell.length_a   1.000
_cell.length_b   1.000
_cell.length_c   1.000
_cell.angle_alpha   90.00
_cell.angle_beta   90.00
_cell.angle_gamma   90.00
#
_symmetry.space_group_name_H-M   'P 1'
#
loop_
_entity.id
_entity.type
_entity.pdbx_description
1 polymer ?
#
loop_
_entity_poly.entity_id
_entity_poly.type
_entity_poly.pdbx_seq_one_letter_code
_entity_poly.pdbx_strand_id
1 'polypeptide(L)'
;MVKIALLGFISGFPWVLIGSALSLWLKEDGLSRSAIGWAGLVFGVYAIYFLWAPLVDRVQIPFLSDRLGRRRAWIVSLQLIILLGLVIWSFSDPAVNLAIVISVALMIAIASATQDISVDALRIEQVGEDEGNVMAAGAAVAVVGWWTGFKLGGAATLFVAQWFEQAGVVDYWQATFLVMGLVIVASNLALMFVPESTHKNSFTTKDQALPGSNASTVHLQFFKRICAWLADTLIEPLLSFFRRNGIAIALAVLGFIFLFKIGEAFLGRMSIVFYKEIGFSKNDIAVYSKGLGWVTTVAFTILGGLFAVRAGLVRAMFLAGFLMAATNLLFSLLAWSGKSEALFAFAVVMDDLTGAFATVTFVAFISMLVDRSYTATQYALLASIGTAGRTLFASSSGAMVDWLDGDWGLFFIITAAMVTPSLVCLWIIRHRLAAMLAGVNVSRLGKSGSAPS
;
A
#
# COMPACT_ATOMS: atom_id res chain seq x y z
N MET A 1 -21.22 7.82 -2.22
CA MET A 1 -19.84 8.30 -2.46
C MET A 1 -19.15 8.79 -1.20
N VAL A 2 -19.69 9.72 -0.38
CA VAL A 2 -19.05 10.19 0.87
C VAL A 2 -18.69 9.04 1.82
N LYS A 3 -19.58 8.07 2.01
CA LYS A 3 -19.34 6.88 2.83
C LYS A 3 -18.15 6.03 2.31
N ILE A 4 -18.00 5.93 1.00
CA ILE A 4 -16.88 5.21 0.36
C ILE A 4 -15.58 6.00 0.55
N ALA A 5 -15.61 7.33 0.44
CA ALA A 5 -14.44 8.17 0.76
C ALA A 5 -14.01 8.02 2.23
N LEU A 6 -14.98 7.94 3.15
CA LEU A 6 -14.71 7.68 4.57
C LEU A 6 -14.02 6.32 4.77
N LEU A 7 -14.50 5.26 4.11
CA LEU A 7 -13.85 3.94 4.16
C LEU A 7 -12.41 4.01 3.64
N GLY A 8 -12.18 4.73 2.55
CA GLY A 8 -10.83 4.99 2.05
C GLY A 8 -9.97 5.75 3.07
N PHE A 9 -10.48 6.79 3.71
CA PHE A 9 -9.77 7.54 4.74
C PHE A 9 -9.37 6.64 5.92
N ILE A 10 -10.29 5.82 6.41
CA ILE A 10 -10.07 4.85 7.49
C ILE A 10 -8.93 3.88 7.13
N SER A 11 -8.85 3.44 5.87
CA SER A 11 -7.77 2.56 5.37
C SER A 11 -6.43 3.30 5.24
N GLY A 12 -6.42 4.53 4.75
CA GLY A 12 -5.19 5.29 4.50
C GLY A 12 -4.55 5.91 5.73
N PHE A 13 -5.32 6.24 6.77
CA PHE A 13 -4.80 6.97 7.93
C PHE A 13 -3.76 6.19 8.76
N PRO A 14 -3.90 4.88 9.05
CA PRO A 14 -2.90 4.14 9.81
C PRO A 14 -1.51 4.09 9.15
N TRP A 15 -1.44 4.24 7.83
CA TRP A 15 -0.17 4.30 7.11
C TRP A 15 0.68 5.52 7.49
N VAL A 16 0.02 6.63 7.90
CA VAL A 16 0.72 7.79 8.45
C VAL A 16 1.47 7.43 9.72
N LEU A 17 0.79 6.71 10.61
CA LEU A 17 1.30 6.37 11.94
C LEU A 17 2.56 5.50 11.85
N ILE A 18 2.49 4.38 11.12
CA ILE A 18 3.59 3.44 10.96
C ILE A 18 4.64 3.88 9.91
N GLY A 19 4.34 4.89 9.11
CA GLY A 19 5.20 5.43 8.07
C GLY A 19 5.89 6.73 8.51
N SER A 20 5.32 7.85 8.09
CA SER A 20 5.96 9.17 8.26
C SER A 20 6.06 9.60 9.71
N ALA A 21 5.04 9.38 10.54
CA ALA A 21 5.06 9.76 11.96
C ALA A 21 6.12 8.95 12.72
N LEU A 22 6.08 7.62 12.62
CA LEU A 22 7.07 6.75 13.24
C LEU A 22 8.50 7.11 12.80
N SER A 23 8.72 7.26 11.49
CA SER A 23 10.07 7.55 10.98
C SER A 23 10.63 8.87 11.51
N LEU A 24 9.78 9.91 11.61
CA LEU A 24 10.21 11.20 12.11
C LEU A 24 10.40 11.18 13.63
N TRP A 25 9.52 10.53 14.38
CA TRP A 25 9.68 10.32 15.81
C TRP A 25 11.01 9.63 16.14
N LEU A 26 11.28 8.48 15.50
CA LEU A 26 12.56 7.76 15.68
C LEU A 26 13.76 8.64 15.34
N LYS A 27 13.65 9.49 14.29
CA LYS A 27 14.73 10.41 13.91
C LYS A 27 14.97 11.48 14.95
N GLU A 28 13.92 12.08 15.50
CA GLU A 28 14.01 13.17 16.48
C GLU A 28 14.48 12.68 17.85
N ASP A 29 14.18 11.42 18.18
CA ASP A 29 14.72 10.74 19.38
C ASP A 29 16.16 10.21 19.17
N GLY A 30 16.82 10.58 18.08
CA GLY A 30 18.25 10.35 17.84
C GLY A 30 18.62 8.96 17.33
N LEU A 31 17.65 8.14 16.87
CA LEU A 31 17.95 6.83 16.32
C LEU A 31 18.65 6.91 14.96
N SER A 32 19.49 5.92 14.66
CA SER A 32 20.23 5.84 13.41
C SER A 32 19.29 5.68 12.20
N ARG A 33 19.73 6.16 11.03
CA ARG A 33 19.01 6.00 9.76
C ARG A 33 18.76 4.51 9.45
N SER A 34 19.75 3.68 9.78
CA SER A 34 19.65 2.22 9.67
C SER A 34 18.49 1.66 10.49
N ALA A 35 18.37 2.03 11.77
CA ALA A 35 17.27 1.60 12.64
C ALA A 35 15.91 2.04 12.07
N ILE A 36 15.81 3.29 11.58
CA ILE A 36 14.60 3.84 10.95
C ILE A 36 14.26 3.07 9.66
N GLY A 37 15.26 2.74 8.84
CA GLY A 37 15.09 1.93 7.64
C GLY A 37 14.52 0.56 7.96
N TRP A 38 15.15 -0.18 8.88
CA TRP A 38 14.71 -1.51 9.29
C TRP A 38 13.33 -1.51 9.98
N ALA A 39 12.97 -0.46 10.71
CA ALA A 39 11.61 -0.29 11.22
C ALA A 39 10.54 -0.37 10.11
N GLY A 40 10.90 -0.09 8.87
CA GLY A 40 10.04 -0.23 7.68
C GLY A 40 9.62 -1.67 7.36
N LEU A 41 10.27 -2.69 7.92
CA LEU A 41 9.84 -4.08 7.73
C LEU A 41 8.42 -4.34 8.23
N VAL A 42 7.87 -3.50 9.10
CA VAL A 42 6.47 -3.60 9.53
C VAL A 42 5.49 -3.54 8.33
N PHE A 43 5.86 -2.87 7.24
CA PHE A 43 5.10 -2.87 6.00
C PHE A 43 5.11 -4.22 5.25
N GLY A 44 6.00 -5.15 5.61
CA GLY A 44 6.03 -6.51 5.07
C GLY A 44 4.71 -7.28 5.29
N VAL A 45 3.96 -6.92 6.32
CA VAL A 45 2.62 -7.46 6.58
C VAL A 45 1.69 -7.30 5.37
N TYR A 46 1.79 -6.17 4.66
CA TYR A 46 0.98 -5.89 3.46
C TYR A 46 1.41 -6.72 2.24
N ALA A 47 2.53 -7.42 2.29
CA ALA A 47 2.91 -8.38 1.26
C ALA A 47 2.31 -9.78 1.48
N ILE A 48 1.89 -10.10 2.70
CA ILE A 48 1.44 -11.45 3.08
C ILE A 48 0.02 -11.50 3.65
N TYR A 49 -0.66 -10.35 3.82
CA TYR A 49 -1.98 -10.26 4.45
C TYR A 49 -3.07 -11.09 3.73
N PHE A 50 -2.90 -11.37 2.43
CA PHE A 50 -3.79 -12.23 1.66
C PHE A 50 -3.88 -13.66 2.24
N LEU A 51 -2.86 -14.12 2.97
CA LEU A 51 -2.84 -15.45 3.59
C LEU A 51 -3.94 -15.64 4.64
N TRP A 52 -4.35 -14.59 5.33
CA TRP A 52 -5.39 -14.66 6.36
C TRP A 52 -6.69 -13.95 5.99
N ALA A 53 -6.81 -13.42 4.77
CA ALA A 53 -8.04 -12.84 4.28
C ALA A 53 -9.26 -13.78 4.43
N PRO A 54 -9.17 -15.12 4.20
CA PRO A 54 -10.27 -16.03 4.43
C PRO A 54 -10.77 -16.10 5.87
N LEU A 55 -9.92 -15.78 6.86
CA LEU A 55 -10.35 -15.72 8.27
C LEU A 55 -11.32 -14.57 8.48
N VAL A 56 -11.03 -13.40 7.89
CA VAL A 56 -11.89 -12.22 7.97
C VAL A 56 -13.25 -12.46 7.30
N ASP A 57 -13.30 -13.31 6.27
CA ASP A 57 -14.54 -13.67 5.58
C ASP A 57 -15.40 -14.65 6.36
N ARG A 58 -14.80 -15.51 7.17
CA ARG A 58 -15.51 -16.62 7.85
C ARG A 58 -15.78 -16.36 9.33
N VAL A 59 -14.88 -15.67 10.02
CA VAL A 59 -14.97 -15.45 11.46
C VAL A 59 -15.87 -14.27 11.76
N GLN A 60 -16.84 -14.48 12.63
CA GLN A 60 -17.68 -13.45 13.24
C GLN A 60 -17.09 -13.08 14.60
N ILE A 61 -16.99 -11.78 14.86
CA ILE A 61 -16.54 -11.29 16.18
C ILE A 61 -17.72 -11.37 17.14
N PRO A 62 -17.61 -12.18 18.23
CA PRO A 62 -18.70 -12.34 19.18
C PRO A 62 -19.21 -11.00 19.70
N PHE A 63 -20.50 -10.88 19.94
CA PHE A 63 -21.23 -9.71 20.41
C PHE A 63 -21.21 -8.48 19.48
N LEU A 64 -20.09 -8.22 18.79
CA LEU A 64 -19.95 -7.04 17.93
C LEU A 64 -20.61 -7.27 16.56
N SER A 65 -20.43 -8.46 15.98
CA SER A 65 -21.03 -8.79 14.67
C SER A 65 -22.54 -8.79 14.68
N ASP A 66 -23.14 -9.20 15.81
CA ASP A 66 -24.60 -9.20 15.98
C ASP A 66 -25.20 -7.80 16.02
N ARG A 67 -24.44 -6.82 16.56
CA ARG A 67 -24.90 -5.42 16.71
C ARG A 67 -24.53 -4.52 15.55
N LEU A 68 -23.34 -4.67 15.02
CA LEU A 68 -22.78 -3.77 14.02
C LEU A 68 -22.82 -4.35 12.61
N GLY A 69 -23.02 -5.66 12.45
CA GLY A 69 -22.75 -6.38 11.25
C GLY A 69 -21.30 -6.87 11.16
N ARG A 70 -21.02 -7.83 10.27
CA ARG A 70 -19.74 -8.54 10.23
C ARG A 70 -18.57 -7.63 9.87
N ARG A 71 -18.70 -6.86 8.76
CA ARG A 71 -17.60 -6.04 8.25
C ARG A 71 -17.28 -4.87 9.18
N ARG A 72 -18.29 -4.16 9.65
CA ARG A 72 -18.11 -3.06 10.61
C ARG A 72 -17.52 -3.55 11.93
N ALA A 73 -17.94 -4.71 12.42
CA ALA A 73 -17.39 -5.31 13.62
C ALA A 73 -15.88 -5.55 13.51
N TRP A 74 -15.41 -6.10 12.37
CA TRP A 74 -13.98 -6.26 12.10
C TRP A 74 -13.25 -4.91 12.07
N ILE A 75 -13.76 -3.92 11.31
CA ILE A 75 -13.13 -2.59 11.20
C ILE A 75 -13.03 -1.93 12.59
N VAL A 76 -14.11 -1.90 13.37
CA VAL A 76 -14.11 -1.30 14.72
C VAL A 76 -13.11 -2.01 15.63
N SER A 77 -13.11 -3.34 15.67
CA SER A 77 -12.20 -4.09 16.53
C SER A 77 -10.73 -3.83 16.17
N LEU A 78 -10.40 -3.77 14.88
CA LEU A 78 -9.05 -3.49 14.41
C LEU A 78 -8.63 -2.04 14.68
N GLN A 79 -9.55 -1.08 14.54
CA GLN A 79 -9.29 0.30 14.93
C GLN A 79 -9.10 0.46 16.46
N LEU A 80 -9.79 -0.34 17.28
CA LEU A 80 -9.52 -0.37 18.72
C LEU A 80 -8.13 -0.91 19.04
N ILE A 81 -7.63 -1.89 18.27
CA ILE A 81 -6.25 -2.38 18.39
C ILE A 81 -5.26 -1.27 17.98
N ILE A 82 -5.54 -0.52 16.91
CA ILE A 82 -4.71 0.62 16.51
C ILE A 82 -4.71 1.70 17.60
N LEU A 83 -5.87 2.03 18.15
CA LEU A 83 -6.01 2.98 19.25
C LEU A 83 -5.22 2.53 20.49
N LEU A 84 -5.28 1.25 20.86
CA LEU A 84 -4.46 0.68 21.92
C LEU A 84 -2.98 0.87 21.65
N GLY A 85 -2.55 0.65 20.41
CA GLY A 85 -1.17 0.90 19.98
C GLY A 85 -0.74 2.35 20.18
N LEU A 86 -1.59 3.31 19.81
CA LEU A 86 -1.30 4.74 20.02
C LEU A 86 -1.22 5.09 21.51
N VAL A 87 -2.08 4.51 22.34
CA VAL A 87 -1.99 4.66 23.80
C VAL A 87 -0.69 4.08 24.35
N ILE A 88 -0.24 2.91 23.88
CA ILE A 88 1.03 2.35 24.31
C ILE A 88 2.19 3.25 23.85
N TRP A 89 2.18 3.78 22.63
CA TRP A 89 3.18 4.71 22.14
C TRP A 89 3.22 6.01 22.94
N SER A 90 2.06 6.48 23.46
CA SER A 90 2.03 7.68 24.31
C SER A 90 2.76 7.53 25.65
N PHE A 91 3.11 6.31 26.03
CA PHE A 91 3.93 6.00 27.25
C PHE A 91 5.28 5.41 26.89
N SER A 92 5.66 5.39 25.62
CA SER A 92 6.90 4.76 25.14
C SER A 92 7.92 5.82 24.75
N ASP A 93 9.21 5.45 24.93
CA ASP A 93 10.37 6.22 24.48
C ASP A 93 11.22 5.31 23.57
N PRO A 94 11.39 5.65 22.29
CA PRO A 94 12.18 4.85 21.35
C PRO A 94 13.65 4.75 21.73
N ALA A 95 14.21 5.78 22.35
CA ALA A 95 15.61 5.79 22.77
C ALA A 95 15.87 4.77 23.90
N VAL A 96 14.85 4.52 24.75
CA VAL A 96 14.94 3.58 25.86
C VAL A 96 14.47 2.17 25.46
N ASN A 97 13.38 2.07 24.67
CA ASN A 97 12.69 0.79 24.45
C ASN A 97 12.22 0.63 22.99
N LEU A 98 13.15 0.69 22.04
CA LEU A 98 12.89 0.55 20.61
C LEU A 98 12.10 -0.73 20.29
N ALA A 99 12.37 -1.84 20.98
CA ALA A 99 11.70 -3.12 20.74
C ALA A 99 10.18 -3.03 20.99
N ILE A 100 9.74 -2.31 22.02
CA ILE A 100 8.31 -2.08 22.29
C ILE A 100 7.70 -1.22 21.17
N VAL A 101 8.37 -0.12 20.82
CA VAL A 101 7.88 0.78 19.76
C VAL A 101 7.69 0.04 18.43
N ILE A 102 8.65 -0.79 18.03
CA ILE A 102 8.56 -1.58 16.78
C ILE A 102 7.51 -2.70 16.90
N SER A 103 7.39 -3.35 18.05
CA SER A 103 6.37 -4.39 18.26
C SER A 103 4.95 -3.79 18.15
N VAL A 104 4.75 -2.61 18.71
CA VAL A 104 3.48 -1.87 18.57
C VAL A 104 3.26 -1.41 17.13
N ALA A 105 4.31 -0.94 16.43
CA ALA A 105 4.21 -0.62 15.00
C ALA A 105 3.76 -1.83 14.18
N LEU A 106 4.32 -3.01 14.46
CA LEU A 106 3.92 -4.26 13.81
C LEU A 106 2.48 -4.63 14.13
N MET A 107 2.05 -4.48 15.38
CA MET A 107 0.65 -4.70 15.79
C MET A 107 -0.31 -3.76 15.03
N ILE A 108 0.03 -2.47 14.92
CA ILE A 108 -0.74 -1.48 14.13
C ILE A 108 -0.75 -1.88 12.66
N ALA A 109 0.37 -2.32 12.09
CA ALA A 109 0.46 -2.74 10.69
C ALA A 109 -0.41 -3.97 10.40
N ILE A 110 -0.40 -4.98 11.29
CA ILE A 110 -1.26 -6.18 11.17
C ILE A 110 -2.74 -5.78 11.25
N ALA A 111 -3.10 -4.94 12.23
CA ALA A 111 -4.47 -4.46 12.38
C ALA A 111 -4.93 -3.67 11.14
N SER A 112 -4.10 -2.76 10.64
CA SER A 112 -4.38 -1.95 9.45
C SER A 112 -4.51 -2.80 8.19
N ALA A 113 -3.58 -3.72 7.92
CA ALA A 113 -3.64 -4.59 6.76
C ALA A 113 -4.88 -5.51 6.79
N THR A 114 -5.26 -6.01 7.97
CA THR A 114 -6.47 -6.81 8.14
C THR A 114 -7.74 -5.97 7.98
N GLN A 115 -7.70 -4.71 8.46
CA GLN A 115 -8.77 -3.74 8.27
C GLN A 115 -9.04 -3.46 6.79
N ASP A 116 -7.99 -3.33 5.98
CA ASP A 116 -8.10 -3.07 4.54
C ASP A 116 -8.92 -4.16 3.83
N ILE A 117 -8.77 -5.44 4.22
CA ILE A 117 -9.60 -6.54 3.71
C ILE A 117 -11.09 -6.28 3.99
N SER A 118 -11.43 -5.89 5.22
CA SER A 118 -12.82 -5.62 5.62
C SER A 118 -13.40 -4.36 4.98
N VAL A 119 -12.58 -3.31 4.84
CA VAL A 119 -12.95 -2.05 4.19
C VAL A 119 -13.25 -2.26 2.72
N ASP A 120 -12.38 -2.99 1.99
CA ASP A 120 -12.58 -3.29 0.58
C ASP A 120 -13.82 -4.16 0.36
N ALA A 121 -14.03 -5.17 1.19
CA ALA A 121 -15.23 -6.00 1.13
C ALA A 121 -16.50 -5.18 1.38
N LEU A 122 -16.53 -4.36 2.45
CA LEU A 122 -17.68 -3.50 2.76
C LEU A 122 -17.98 -2.52 1.62
N ARG A 123 -16.94 -1.94 1.00
CA ARG A 123 -17.06 -1.04 -0.13
C ARG A 123 -17.71 -1.74 -1.34
N ILE A 124 -17.24 -2.93 -1.69
CA ILE A 124 -17.76 -3.71 -2.82
C ILE A 124 -19.21 -4.13 -2.57
N GLU A 125 -19.50 -4.59 -1.36
CA GLU A 125 -20.84 -5.02 -0.95
C GLU A 125 -21.88 -3.88 -0.93
N GLN A 126 -21.45 -2.60 -0.96
CA GLN A 126 -22.36 -1.43 -1.03
C GLN A 126 -22.82 -1.08 -2.44
N VAL A 127 -22.22 -1.69 -3.46
CA VAL A 127 -22.57 -1.46 -4.88
C VAL A 127 -23.31 -2.67 -5.41
N GLY A 128 -24.44 -2.46 -6.06
CA GLY A 128 -25.22 -3.55 -6.68
C GLY A 128 -24.44 -4.27 -7.79
N GLU A 129 -24.70 -5.55 -7.99
CA GLU A 129 -24.01 -6.37 -9.00
C GLU A 129 -24.17 -5.84 -10.42
N ASP A 130 -25.30 -5.19 -10.72
CA ASP A 130 -25.61 -4.65 -12.05
C ASP A 130 -25.07 -3.22 -12.29
N GLU A 131 -24.38 -2.62 -11.30
CA GLU A 131 -23.93 -1.24 -11.34
C GLU A 131 -22.43 -1.08 -11.62
N GLY A 132 -21.92 -1.68 -12.71
CA GLY A 132 -20.48 -1.68 -13.04
C GLY A 132 -19.85 -0.27 -13.10
N ASN A 133 -20.58 0.73 -13.61
CA ASN A 133 -20.11 2.12 -13.63
C ASN A 133 -20.02 2.74 -12.22
N VAL A 134 -20.94 2.39 -11.32
CA VAL A 134 -20.94 2.83 -9.93
C VAL A 134 -19.80 2.16 -9.15
N MET A 135 -19.48 0.89 -9.46
CA MET A 135 -18.35 0.16 -8.88
C MET A 135 -17.03 0.85 -9.23
N ALA A 136 -16.82 1.23 -10.49
CA ALA A 136 -15.60 1.94 -10.92
C ALA A 136 -15.49 3.33 -10.27
N ALA A 137 -16.58 4.08 -10.21
CA ALA A 137 -16.64 5.37 -9.53
C ALA A 137 -16.39 5.22 -8.01
N GLY A 138 -16.97 4.20 -7.40
CA GLY A 138 -16.74 3.86 -5.99
C GLY A 138 -15.29 3.52 -5.69
N ALA A 139 -14.62 2.78 -6.57
CA ALA A 139 -13.19 2.48 -6.44
C ALA A 139 -12.34 3.76 -6.51
N ALA A 140 -12.60 4.65 -7.47
CA ALA A 140 -11.89 5.93 -7.59
C ALA A 140 -12.08 6.79 -6.33
N VAL A 141 -13.30 6.89 -5.80
CA VAL A 141 -13.60 7.65 -4.58
C VAL A 141 -12.91 7.04 -3.35
N ALA A 142 -12.82 5.71 -3.25
CA ALA A 142 -12.09 5.03 -2.19
C ALA A 142 -10.59 5.36 -2.24
N VAL A 143 -9.98 5.37 -3.44
CA VAL A 143 -8.58 5.76 -3.64
C VAL A 143 -8.34 7.22 -3.22
N VAL A 144 -9.23 8.14 -3.60
CA VAL A 144 -9.16 9.55 -3.14
C VAL A 144 -9.26 9.62 -1.61
N GLY A 145 -10.17 8.84 -1.01
CA GLY A 145 -10.28 8.72 0.44
C GLY A 145 -8.99 8.24 1.08
N TRP A 146 -8.38 7.20 0.51
CA TRP A 146 -7.11 6.64 0.98
C TRP A 146 -5.98 7.67 0.95
N TRP A 147 -5.80 8.37 -0.18
CA TRP A 147 -4.82 9.45 -0.29
C TRP A 147 -5.09 10.60 0.68
N THR A 148 -6.38 10.89 0.94
CA THR A 148 -6.79 11.89 1.93
C THR A 148 -6.36 11.47 3.34
N GLY A 149 -6.66 10.22 3.74
CA GLY A 149 -6.22 9.66 5.02
C GLY A 149 -4.71 9.69 5.17
N PHE A 150 -3.98 9.27 4.14
CA PHE A 150 -2.52 9.19 4.16
C PHE A 150 -1.85 10.57 4.09
N LYS A 151 -2.19 11.41 3.11
CA LYS A 151 -1.48 12.70 2.91
C LYS A 151 -2.01 13.80 3.82
N LEU A 152 -3.33 14.07 3.84
CA LEU A 152 -3.88 15.10 4.73
C LEU A 152 -3.85 14.68 6.20
N GLY A 153 -4.09 13.41 6.51
CA GLY A 153 -3.87 12.87 7.85
C GLY A 153 -2.42 13.03 8.30
N GLY A 154 -1.46 12.80 7.36
CA GLY A 154 -0.04 13.03 7.60
C GLY A 154 0.29 14.50 7.85
N ALA A 155 -0.28 15.43 7.07
CA ALA A 155 -0.12 16.87 7.30
C ALA A 155 -0.64 17.26 8.69
N ALA A 156 -1.86 16.82 9.04
CA ALA A 156 -2.45 17.09 10.34
C ALA A 156 -1.57 16.57 11.49
N THR A 157 -1.03 15.34 11.37
CA THR A 157 -0.13 14.77 12.37
C THR A 157 1.12 15.62 12.57
N LEU A 158 1.74 16.08 11.49
CA LEU A 158 2.94 16.92 11.55
C LEU A 158 2.65 18.30 12.11
N PHE A 159 1.54 18.93 11.76
CA PHE A 159 1.12 20.20 12.34
C PHE A 159 0.87 20.11 13.84
N VAL A 160 0.21 19.04 14.29
CA VAL A 160 -0.04 18.80 15.71
C VAL A 160 1.27 18.58 16.46
N ALA A 161 2.19 17.77 15.92
CA ALA A 161 3.51 17.55 16.51
C ALA A 161 4.33 18.86 16.60
N GLN A 162 4.33 19.66 15.53
CA GLN A 162 5.02 20.95 15.52
C GLN A 162 4.41 21.93 16.52
N TRP A 163 3.07 21.94 16.68
CA TRP A 163 2.39 22.80 17.61
C TRP A 163 2.72 22.45 19.07
N PHE A 164 2.72 21.16 19.43
CA PHE A 164 3.12 20.72 20.77
C PHE A 164 4.60 21.02 21.06
N GLU A 165 5.49 20.82 20.08
CA GLU A 165 6.89 21.15 20.19
C GLU A 165 7.10 22.65 20.48
N GLN A 166 6.44 23.53 19.72
CA GLN A 166 6.49 24.98 19.91
C GLN A 166 5.85 25.44 21.23
N ALA A 167 4.85 24.69 21.72
CA ALA A 167 4.26 24.93 23.02
C ALA A 167 5.14 24.48 24.21
N GLY A 168 6.32 23.90 23.94
CA GLY A 168 7.25 23.44 24.95
C GLY A 168 6.89 22.12 25.63
N VAL A 169 6.03 21.31 25.01
CA VAL A 169 5.70 19.98 25.52
C VAL A 169 6.88 19.04 25.28
N VAL A 170 7.44 18.50 26.36
CA VAL A 170 8.64 17.63 26.27
C VAL A 170 8.33 16.38 25.46
N ASP A 171 7.23 15.69 25.80
CA ASP A 171 6.79 14.46 25.14
C ASP A 171 5.77 14.76 24.01
N TYR A 172 6.16 15.65 23.08
CA TYR A 172 5.24 16.15 22.04
C TYR A 172 4.77 15.08 21.04
N TRP A 173 5.58 14.06 20.75
CA TRP A 173 5.16 12.92 19.92
C TRP A 173 4.11 12.07 20.64
N GLN A 174 4.32 11.79 21.93
CA GLN A 174 3.38 11.05 22.76
C GLN A 174 2.03 11.76 22.84
N ALA A 175 2.03 13.09 23.05
CA ALA A 175 0.84 13.93 23.01
C ALA A 175 0.19 13.90 21.61
N THR A 176 0.99 13.94 20.54
CA THR A 176 0.49 13.84 19.16
C THR A 176 -0.23 12.53 18.91
N PHE A 177 0.30 11.39 19.37
CA PHE A 177 -0.34 10.09 19.19
C PHE A 177 -1.70 10.01 19.92
N LEU A 178 -1.85 10.64 21.08
CA LEU A 178 -3.16 10.74 21.76
C LEU A 178 -4.17 11.54 20.93
N VAL A 179 -3.75 12.66 20.33
CA VAL A 179 -4.62 13.44 19.42
C VAL A 179 -4.98 12.63 18.18
N MET A 180 -4.04 11.89 17.60
CA MET A 180 -4.32 10.98 16.48
C MET A 180 -5.27 9.86 16.89
N GLY A 181 -5.23 9.42 18.14
CA GLY A 181 -6.23 8.50 18.72
C GLY A 181 -7.65 9.06 18.65
N LEU A 182 -7.84 10.37 18.84
CA LEU A 182 -9.15 11.00 18.67
C LEU A 182 -9.66 10.94 17.22
N VAL A 183 -8.76 10.99 16.23
CA VAL A 183 -9.12 10.79 14.81
C VAL A 183 -9.63 9.37 14.59
N ILE A 184 -9.00 8.36 15.21
CA ILE A 184 -9.49 6.97 15.16
C ILE A 184 -10.88 6.85 15.81
N VAL A 185 -11.10 7.47 16.96
CA VAL A 185 -12.42 7.48 17.63
C VAL A 185 -13.46 8.14 16.74
N ALA A 186 -13.16 9.32 16.18
CA ALA A 186 -14.06 10.02 15.25
C ALA A 186 -14.38 9.17 14.02
N SER A 187 -13.38 8.47 13.46
CA SER A 187 -13.54 7.55 12.34
C SER A 187 -14.47 6.39 12.68
N ASN A 188 -14.35 5.81 13.89
CA ASN A 188 -15.27 4.76 14.37
C ASN A 188 -16.70 5.26 14.51
N LEU A 189 -16.90 6.49 15.05
CA LEU A 189 -18.23 7.10 15.14
C LEU A 189 -18.81 7.36 13.76
N ALA A 190 -18.01 7.88 12.82
CA ALA A 190 -18.43 8.11 11.44
C ALA A 190 -18.76 6.79 10.70
N LEU A 191 -18.05 5.70 10.99
CA LEU A 191 -18.32 4.38 10.43
C LEU A 191 -19.74 3.88 10.78
N MET A 192 -20.31 4.30 11.89
CA MET A 192 -21.69 3.90 12.26
C MET A 192 -22.74 4.38 11.26
N PHE A 193 -22.45 5.44 10.49
CA PHE A 193 -23.33 5.94 9.42
C PHE A 193 -23.15 5.20 8.09
N VAL A 194 -22.17 4.31 7.98
CA VAL A 194 -21.98 3.45 6.81
C VAL A 194 -22.87 2.22 6.97
N PRO A 195 -23.82 1.95 6.05
CA PRO A 195 -24.68 0.78 6.18
C PRO A 195 -23.87 -0.51 6.05
N GLU A 196 -24.24 -1.51 6.81
CA GLU A 196 -23.79 -2.88 6.57
C GLU A 196 -24.57 -3.48 5.40
N SER A 197 -23.92 -4.27 4.56
CA SER A 197 -24.59 -4.97 3.48
C SER A 197 -25.57 -6.02 4.04
N THR A 198 -26.80 -5.96 3.55
CA THR A 198 -27.86 -6.95 3.89
C THR A 198 -27.71 -8.28 3.15
N HIS A 199 -26.70 -8.41 2.28
CA HIS A 199 -26.40 -9.70 1.66
C HIS A 199 -25.98 -10.69 2.77
N LYS A 200 -26.97 -11.42 3.27
CA LYS A 200 -26.76 -12.72 3.90
C LYS A 200 -26.11 -13.60 2.83
N ASN A 201 -24.80 -13.53 2.68
CA ASN A 201 -24.08 -14.59 2.01
C ASN A 201 -24.42 -15.84 2.80
N SER A 202 -25.31 -16.64 2.25
CA SER A 202 -25.63 -17.97 2.71
C SER A 202 -24.44 -18.90 2.43
N PHE A 203 -23.28 -18.57 2.99
CA PHE A 203 -22.39 -19.61 3.45
C PHE A 203 -23.01 -20.21 4.70
N THR A 204 -24.23 -20.72 4.54
CA THR A 204 -24.77 -21.69 5.48
C THR A 204 -23.76 -22.81 5.47
N THR A 205 -23.07 -22.96 6.57
CA THR A 205 -22.29 -24.12 6.92
C THR A 205 -23.23 -25.33 6.90
N LYS A 206 -23.54 -25.83 5.69
CA LYS A 206 -23.97 -27.19 5.49
C LYS A 206 -22.73 -28.09 5.50
N ASP A 207 -21.79 -27.80 6.36
CA ASP A 207 -20.86 -28.79 6.87
C ASP A 207 -21.54 -29.36 8.12
N GLN A 208 -22.49 -30.28 7.89
CA GLN A 208 -22.94 -31.19 8.89
C GLN A 208 -21.69 -31.82 9.50
N ALA A 209 -21.40 -31.44 10.75
CA ALA A 209 -20.52 -32.22 11.59
C ALA A 209 -21.08 -33.66 11.59
N LEU A 210 -20.36 -34.58 10.98
CA LEU A 210 -20.66 -35.98 11.12
C LEU A 210 -20.59 -36.31 12.62
N PRO A 211 -21.65 -36.83 13.23
CA PRO A 211 -21.63 -37.19 14.64
C PRO A 211 -20.60 -38.32 14.84
N GLY A 212 -19.56 -38.04 15.61
CA GLY A 212 -18.61 -39.06 16.05
C GLY A 212 -17.14 -38.87 15.77
N SER A 213 -16.67 -37.66 15.31
CA SER A 213 -15.23 -37.41 15.14
C SER A 213 -14.60 -36.89 16.42
N ASN A 214 -13.52 -37.54 16.89
CA ASN A 214 -12.72 -37.12 18.02
C ASN A 214 -12.11 -35.71 17.75
N ALA A 215 -12.04 -34.85 18.75
CA ALA A 215 -11.56 -33.46 18.64
C ALA A 215 -10.19 -33.32 17.97
N SER A 216 -9.29 -34.25 18.15
CA SER A 216 -7.97 -34.30 17.51
C SER A 216 -8.01 -34.53 15.99
N THR A 217 -8.99 -35.29 15.49
CA THR A 217 -9.18 -35.51 14.05
C THR A 217 -9.79 -34.30 13.36
N VAL A 218 -10.60 -33.51 14.05
CA VAL A 218 -11.20 -32.28 13.52
C VAL A 218 -10.13 -31.19 13.28
N HIS A 219 -9.20 -31.02 14.20
CA HIS A 219 -8.08 -30.06 14.04
C HIS A 219 -7.16 -30.45 12.87
N LEU A 220 -6.84 -31.74 12.73
CA LEU A 220 -5.98 -32.22 11.65
C LEU A 220 -6.65 -32.12 10.29
N GLN A 221 -7.96 -32.37 10.21
CA GLN A 221 -8.75 -32.20 8.99
C GLN A 221 -8.93 -30.72 8.63
N PHE A 222 -9.12 -29.85 9.61
CA PHE A 222 -9.18 -28.39 9.40
C PHE A 222 -7.87 -27.85 8.86
N PHE A 223 -6.73 -28.26 9.45
CA PHE A 223 -5.40 -27.87 8.97
C PHE A 223 -5.10 -28.40 7.55
N LYS A 224 -5.45 -29.65 7.26
CA LYS A 224 -5.33 -30.22 5.91
C LYS A 224 -6.21 -29.49 4.89
N ARG A 225 -7.43 -29.08 5.26
CA ARG A 225 -8.31 -28.29 4.40
C ARG A 225 -7.76 -26.89 4.12
N ILE A 226 -7.16 -26.24 5.14
CA ILE A 226 -6.49 -24.94 4.95
C ILE A 226 -5.27 -25.10 4.04
N CYS A 227 -4.42 -26.11 4.26
CA CYS A 227 -3.26 -26.35 3.42
C CYS A 227 -3.65 -26.69 1.97
N ALA A 228 -4.66 -27.53 1.76
CA ALA A 228 -5.18 -27.84 0.43
C ALA A 228 -5.76 -26.58 -0.24
N TRP A 229 -6.53 -25.78 0.49
CA TRP A 229 -7.07 -24.52 -0.02
C TRP A 229 -5.98 -23.52 -0.38
N LEU A 230 -4.94 -23.38 0.47
CA LEU A 230 -3.78 -22.54 0.17
C LEU A 230 -3.03 -23.05 -1.06
N ALA A 231 -2.85 -24.35 -1.20
CA ALA A 231 -2.22 -24.95 -2.36
C ALA A 231 -3.01 -24.67 -3.64
N ASP A 232 -4.31 -24.92 -3.64
CA ASP A 232 -5.17 -24.67 -4.80
C ASP A 232 -5.30 -23.18 -5.13
N THR A 233 -5.30 -22.32 -4.11
CA THR A 233 -5.53 -20.90 -4.30
C THR A 233 -4.24 -20.14 -4.69
N LEU A 234 -3.06 -20.63 -4.30
CA LEU A 234 -1.78 -19.96 -4.53
C LEU A 234 -0.89 -20.69 -5.54
N ILE A 235 -0.79 -22.02 -5.41
CA ILE A 235 0.16 -22.80 -6.23
C ILE A 235 -0.37 -22.98 -7.64
N GLU A 236 -1.63 -23.34 -7.82
CA GLU A 236 -2.19 -23.59 -9.15
C GLU A 236 -2.24 -22.31 -10.02
N PRO A 237 -2.67 -21.13 -9.53
CA PRO A 237 -2.57 -19.87 -10.29
C PRO A 237 -1.13 -19.51 -10.67
N LEU A 238 -0.16 -19.75 -9.77
CA LEU A 238 1.26 -19.51 -10.05
C LEU A 238 1.79 -20.49 -11.11
N LEU A 239 1.49 -21.78 -10.97
CA LEU A 239 1.86 -22.80 -11.96
C LEU A 239 1.22 -22.53 -13.32
N SER A 240 -0.04 -22.10 -13.36
CA SER A 240 -0.72 -21.73 -14.62
C SER A 240 -0.03 -20.56 -15.31
N PHE A 241 0.46 -19.57 -14.53
CA PHE A 241 1.24 -18.44 -15.04
C PHE A 241 2.56 -18.90 -15.68
N PHE A 242 3.28 -19.82 -15.03
CA PHE A 242 4.53 -20.39 -15.58
C PHE A 242 4.29 -21.26 -16.81
N ARG A 243 3.25 -22.11 -16.79
CA ARG A 243 2.88 -22.97 -17.94
C ARG A 243 2.51 -22.15 -19.18
N ARG A 244 1.77 -21.02 -18.98
CA ARG A 244 1.33 -20.17 -20.09
C ARG A 244 2.44 -19.35 -20.71
N ASN A 245 3.38 -18.85 -19.90
CA ASN A 245 4.40 -17.89 -20.37
C ASN A 245 5.78 -18.53 -20.61
N GLY A 246 6.00 -19.75 -20.12
CA GLY A 246 7.34 -20.37 -20.07
C GLY A 246 8.19 -19.80 -18.93
N ILE A 247 9.11 -20.62 -18.40
CA ILE A 247 9.87 -20.30 -17.19
C ILE A 247 10.68 -19.00 -17.31
N ALA A 248 11.43 -18.83 -18.41
CA ALA A 248 12.32 -17.68 -18.60
C ALA A 248 11.56 -16.34 -18.63
N ILE A 249 10.40 -16.30 -19.31
CA ILE A 249 9.59 -15.09 -19.41
C ILE A 249 8.84 -14.84 -18.13
N ALA A 250 8.28 -15.87 -17.50
CA ALA A 250 7.63 -15.76 -16.21
C ALA A 250 8.59 -15.17 -15.17
N LEU A 251 9.82 -15.68 -15.07
CA LEU A 251 10.85 -15.14 -14.17
C LEU A 251 11.22 -13.69 -14.50
N ALA A 252 11.36 -13.34 -15.77
CA ALA A 252 11.67 -11.95 -16.18
C ALA A 252 10.50 -11.00 -15.82
N VAL A 253 9.24 -11.43 -15.99
CA VAL A 253 8.06 -10.65 -15.59
C VAL A 253 8.00 -10.50 -14.07
N LEU A 254 8.19 -11.58 -13.32
CA LEU A 254 8.21 -11.52 -11.85
C LEU A 254 9.37 -10.68 -11.33
N GLY A 255 10.56 -10.80 -11.94
CA GLY A 255 11.73 -9.96 -11.67
C GLY A 255 11.44 -8.49 -11.93
N PHE A 256 10.80 -8.17 -13.05
CA PHE A 256 10.35 -6.81 -13.35
C PHE A 256 9.37 -6.29 -12.30
N ILE A 257 8.33 -7.05 -11.95
CA ILE A 257 7.34 -6.67 -10.93
C ILE A 257 8.01 -6.42 -9.58
N PHE A 258 8.95 -7.28 -9.20
CA PHE A 258 9.68 -7.20 -7.94
C PHE A 258 10.60 -5.97 -7.87
N LEU A 259 11.25 -5.62 -8.99
CA LEU A 259 12.27 -4.57 -9.05
C LEU A 259 11.73 -3.19 -9.41
N PHE A 260 10.58 -3.10 -10.10
CA PHE A 260 10.13 -1.88 -10.77
C PHE A 260 10.05 -0.64 -9.87
N LYS A 261 9.58 -0.82 -8.64
CA LYS A 261 9.40 0.30 -7.70
C LYS A 261 10.46 0.40 -6.61
N ILE A 262 11.59 -0.28 -6.73
CA ILE A 262 12.62 -0.28 -5.69
C ILE A 262 13.21 1.10 -5.48
N GLY A 263 13.61 1.81 -6.55
CA GLY A 263 14.19 3.15 -6.46
C GLY A 263 13.25 4.16 -5.79
N GLU A 264 11.96 4.16 -6.19
CA GLU A 264 10.92 4.97 -5.55
C GLU A 264 10.73 4.60 -4.07
N ALA A 265 10.82 3.31 -3.74
CA ALA A 265 10.63 2.84 -2.37
C ALA A 265 11.77 3.26 -1.43
N PHE A 266 13.03 3.25 -1.91
CA PHE A 266 14.17 3.76 -1.15
C PHE A 266 14.04 5.27 -0.86
N LEU A 267 13.72 6.06 -1.89
CA LEU A 267 13.43 7.50 -1.75
C LEU A 267 12.29 7.70 -0.76
N GLY A 268 11.14 7.08 -0.99
CA GLY A 268 9.96 7.25 -0.16
C GLY A 268 10.19 6.85 1.30
N ARG A 269 11.05 5.85 1.56
CA ARG A 269 11.39 5.41 2.92
C ARG A 269 12.23 6.42 3.68
N MET A 270 13.20 7.05 3.01
CA MET A 270 14.16 7.98 3.61
C MET A 270 13.79 9.46 3.40
N SER A 271 12.78 9.77 2.61
CA SER A 271 12.43 11.16 2.25
C SER A 271 12.19 12.05 3.48
N ILE A 272 11.43 11.59 4.46
CA ILE A 272 11.13 12.38 5.67
C ILE A 272 12.39 12.64 6.49
N VAL A 273 13.26 11.64 6.63
CA VAL A 273 14.56 11.76 7.33
C VAL A 273 15.45 12.76 6.61
N PHE A 274 15.56 12.65 5.30
CA PHE A 274 16.29 13.55 4.43
C PHE A 274 15.81 15.00 4.54
N TYR A 275 14.48 15.24 4.46
CA TYR A 275 13.92 16.59 4.59
C TYR A 275 14.29 17.23 5.94
N LYS A 276 14.21 16.44 7.00
CA LYS A 276 14.58 16.92 8.34
C LYS A 276 16.07 17.25 8.45
N GLU A 277 16.94 16.43 7.85
CA GLU A 277 18.39 16.63 7.88
C GLU A 277 18.86 17.82 7.05
N ILE A 278 18.17 18.16 5.94
CA ILE A 278 18.44 19.38 5.19
C ILE A 278 17.96 20.65 5.92
N GLY A 279 17.13 20.49 6.98
CA GLY A 279 16.67 21.59 7.82
C GLY A 279 15.23 22.06 7.52
N PHE A 280 14.41 21.28 6.83
CA PHE A 280 12.99 21.56 6.69
C PHE A 280 12.25 21.30 8.01
N SER A 281 11.35 22.22 8.39
CA SER A 281 10.49 22.06 9.55
C SER A 281 9.37 21.03 9.29
N LYS A 282 8.72 20.57 10.36
CA LYS A 282 7.53 19.71 10.24
C LYS A 282 6.44 20.41 9.43
N ASN A 283 6.28 21.73 9.58
CA ASN A 283 5.32 22.51 8.82
C ASN A 283 5.66 22.56 7.32
N ASP A 284 6.94 22.75 6.96
CA ASP A 284 7.38 22.73 5.56
C ASP A 284 7.05 21.35 4.94
N ILE A 285 7.36 20.26 5.64
CA ILE A 285 7.06 18.91 5.19
C ILE A 285 5.54 18.69 5.08
N ALA A 286 4.76 19.19 6.04
CA ALA A 286 3.30 19.08 6.01
C ALA A 286 2.70 19.83 4.81
N VAL A 287 3.18 21.02 4.52
CA VAL A 287 2.69 21.83 3.40
C VAL A 287 3.12 21.25 2.05
N TYR A 288 4.43 21.06 1.84
CA TYR A 288 4.95 20.67 0.52
C TYR A 288 4.78 19.17 0.24
N SER A 289 5.24 18.30 1.14
CA SER A 289 5.22 16.86 0.88
C SER A 289 3.83 16.22 1.07
N LYS A 290 3.02 16.75 1.97
CA LYS A 290 1.71 16.16 2.27
C LYS A 290 0.57 16.96 1.63
N GLY A 291 0.47 18.26 1.89
CA GLY A 291 -0.61 19.11 1.39
C GLY A 291 -0.58 19.29 -0.13
N LEU A 292 0.50 19.88 -0.65
CA LEU A 292 0.69 20.02 -2.10
C LEU A 292 0.72 18.65 -2.79
N GLY A 293 1.42 17.69 -2.19
CA GLY A 293 1.49 16.33 -2.69
C GLY A 293 0.15 15.61 -2.77
N TRP A 294 -0.83 15.93 -1.93
CA TRP A 294 -2.18 15.37 -2.06
C TRP A 294 -2.86 15.84 -3.36
N VAL A 295 -2.82 17.14 -3.63
CA VAL A 295 -3.43 17.73 -4.84
C VAL A 295 -2.77 17.13 -6.09
N THR A 296 -1.45 17.10 -6.13
CA THR A 296 -0.68 16.60 -7.30
C THR A 296 -0.92 15.10 -7.52
N THR A 297 -0.85 14.28 -6.48
CA THR A 297 -1.09 12.82 -6.62
C THR A 297 -2.49 12.52 -7.15
N VAL A 298 -3.53 13.20 -6.66
CA VAL A 298 -4.90 12.99 -7.13
C VAL A 298 -5.04 13.40 -8.59
N ALA A 299 -4.54 14.59 -8.96
CA ALA A 299 -4.60 15.10 -10.33
C ALA A 299 -3.83 14.19 -11.31
N PHE A 300 -2.62 13.82 -10.95
CA PHE A 300 -1.75 13.04 -11.85
C PHE A 300 -2.11 11.55 -11.91
N THR A 301 -2.80 11.01 -10.94
CA THR A 301 -3.41 9.67 -11.05
C THR A 301 -4.40 9.63 -12.23
N ILE A 302 -5.22 10.68 -12.38
CA ILE A 302 -6.20 10.76 -13.47
C ILE A 302 -5.51 10.97 -14.82
N LEU A 303 -4.58 11.93 -14.90
CA LEU A 303 -3.85 12.24 -16.14
C LEU A 303 -2.96 11.08 -16.60
N GLY A 304 -2.31 10.41 -15.66
CA GLY A 304 -1.46 9.26 -15.95
C GLY A 304 -2.23 8.07 -16.51
N GLY A 305 -3.42 7.80 -15.99
CA GLY A 305 -4.32 6.77 -16.53
C GLY A 305 -4.71 7.06 -17.98
N LEU A 306 -5.07 8.32 -18.28
CA LEU A 306 -5.42 8.74 -19.64
C LEU A 306 -4.24 8.61 -20.63
N PHE A 307 -3.02 8.95 -20.18
CA PHE A 307 -1.81 8.80 -20.98
C PHE A 307 -1.50 7.32 -21.26
N ALA A 308 -1.59 6.44 -20.26
CA ALA A 308 -1.31 5.01 -20.42
C ALA A 308 -2.21 4.35 -21.48
N VAL A 309 -3.49 4.77 -21.53
CA VAL A 309 -4.44 4.30 -22.56
C VAL A 309 -4.02 4.75 -23.96
N ARG A 310 -3.54 5.98 -24.12
CA ARG A 310 -3.20 6.56 -25.44
C ARG A 310 -1.84 6.12 -25.98
N ALA A 311 -0.82 6.07 -25.12
CA ALA A 311 0.57 5.78 -25.54
C ALA A 311 0.89 4.30 -25.68
N GLY A 312 0.04 3.44 -25.10
CA GLY A 312 0.26 2.01 -24.98
C GLY A 312 1.11 1.65 -23.75
N LEU A 313 0.78 0.53 -23.14
CA LEU A 313 1.25 0.15 -21.81
C LEU A 313 2.78 0.00 -21.71
N VAL A 314 3.40 -0.68 -22.67
CA VAL A 314 4.88 -0.94 -22.65
C VAL A 314 5.65 0.39 -22.69
N ARG A 315 5.24 1.32 -23.56
CA ARG A 315 5.86 2.66 -23.65
C ARG A 315 5.63 3.46 -22.39
N ALA A 316 4.42 3.40 -21.82
CA ALA A 316 4.08 4.07 -20.57
C ALA A 316 4.94 3.55 -19.41
N MET A 317 5.18 2.24 -19.33
CA MET A 317 6.05 1.64 -18.31
C MET A 317 7.51 2.08 -18.42
N PHE A 318 8.08 2.14 -19.67
CA PHE A 318 9.42 2.68 -19.88
C PHE A 318 9.51 4.14 -19.48
N LEU A 319 8.54 4.95 -19.87
CA LEU A 319 8.50 6.36 -19.50
C LEU A 319 8.38 6.53 -17.98
N ALA A 320 7.53 5.74 -17.32
CA ALA A 320 7.39 5.77 -15.87
C ALA A 320 8.72 5.45 -15.16
N GLY A 321 9.41 4.39 -15.57
CA GLY A 321 10.72 4.04 -15.01
C GLY A 321 11.78 5.12 -15.26
N PHE A 322 11.82 5.70 -16.44
CA PHE A 322 12.74 6.81 -16.75
C PHE A 322 12.45 8.04 -15.88
N LEU A 323 11.18 8.42 -15.75
CA LEU A 323 10.77 9.54 -14.90
C LEU A 323 11.08 9.30 -13.42
N MET A 324 10.90 8.05 -12.92
CA MET A 324 11.28 7.69 -11.55
C MET A 324 12.80 7.87 -11.31
N ALA A 325 13.64 7.49 -12.25
CA ALA A 325 15.07 7.74 -12.14
C ALA A 325 15.38 9.26 -12.19
N ALA A 326 14.72 10.00 -13.06
CA ALA A 326 14.91 11.45 -13.19
C ALA A 326 14.46 12.20 -11.93
N THR A 327 13.36 11.82 -11.29
CA THR A 327 12.91 12.47 -10.05
C THR A 327 13.84 12.17 -8.88
N ASN A 328 14.40 10.96 -8.78
CA ASN A 328 15.43 10.68 -7.79
C ASN A 328 16.66 11.60 -7.95
N LEU A 329 17.06 11.93 -9.18
CA LEU A 329 18.15 12.89 -9.43
C LEU A 329 17.77 14.33 -9.03
N LEU A 330 16.50 14.72 -9.05
CA LEU A 330 16.08 16.02 -8.49
C LEU A 330 16.30 16.08 -6.98
N PHE A 331 16.13 14.99 -6.27
CA PHE A 331 16.46 14.93 -4.84
C PHE A 331 17.97 14.97 -4.59
N SER A 332 18.81 14.42 -5.49
CA SER A 332 20.26 14.64 -5.43
C SER A 332 20.61 16.14 -5.58
N LEU A 333 19.96 16.81 -6.52
CA LEU A 333 20.15 18.25 -6.70
C LEU A 333 19.71 19.04 -5.47
N LEU A 334 18.58 18.66 -4.84
CA LEU A 334 18.12 19.26 -3.59
C LEU A 334 19.11 19.02 -2.45
N ALA A 335 19.70 17.83 -2.36
CA ALA A 335 20.71 17.52 -1.35
C ALA A 335 21.96 18.41 -1.47
N TRP A 336 22.44 18.65 -2.68
CA TRP A 336 23.60 19.51 -2.92
C TRP A 336 23.30 21.00 -2.81
N SER A 337 22.07 21.43 -3.16
CA SER A 337 21.66 22.84 -3.06
C SER A 337 21.33 23.27 -1.63
N GLY A 338 21.11 22.32 -0.72
CA GLY A 338 20.64 22.58 0.63
C GLY A 338 19.18 23.00 0.70
N LYS A 339 18.77 23.66 1.78
CA LYS A 339 17.38 24.07 2.01
C LYS A 339 16.93 25.10 0.98
N SER A 340 16.11 24.65 0.01
CA SER A 340 15.45 25.47 -0.99
C SER A 340 13.98 25.06 -1.10
N GLU A 341 13.06 25.92 -0.65
CA GLU A 341 11.63 25.62 -0.65
C GLU A 341 11.09 25.45 -2.07
N ALA A 342 11.53 26.27 -3.02
CA ALA A 342 11.09 26.17 -4.41
C ALA A 342 11.54 24.85 -5.06
N LEU A 343 12.80 24.44 -4.84
CA LEU A 343 13.32 23.18 -5.37
C LEU A 343 12.66 21.97 -4.67
N PHE A 344 12.40 22.09 -3.37
CA PHE A 344 11.68 21.07 -2.62
C PHE A 344 10.25 20.88 -3.15
N ALA A 345 9.50 21.97 -3.30
CA ALA A 345 8.15 21.93 -3.88
C ALA A 345 8.16 21.30 -5.29
N PHE A 346 9.11 21.71 -6.13
CA PHE A 346 9.26 21.17 -7.49
C PHE A 346 9.60 19.69 -7.49
N ALA A 347 10.57 19.26 -6.67
CA ALA A 347 10.96 17.84 -6.57
C ALA A 347 9.78 16.97 -6.10
N VAL A 348 9.02 17.42 -5.10
CA VAL A 348 7.83 16.70 -4.59
C VAL A 348 6.74 16.60 -5.65
N VAL A 349 6.44 17.70 -6.37
CA VAL A 349 5.43 17.68 -7.44
C VAL A 349 5.81 16.71 -8.55
N MET A 350 7.08 16.71 -8.95
CA MET A 350 7.58 15.81 -10.00
C MET A 350 7.60 14.35 -9.53
N ASP A 351 7.92 14.10 -8.27
CA ASP A 351 7.89 12.76 -7.68
C ASP A 351 6.46 12.22 -7.59
N ASP A 352 5.50 13.01 -7.10
CA ASP A 352 4.10 12.66 -7.04
C ASP A 352 3.49 12.38 -8.42
N LEU A 353 3.84 13.21 -9.43
CA LEU A 353 3.46 12.98 -10.83
C LEU A 353 3.96 11.62 -11.31
N THR A 354 5.24 11.37 -11.06
CA THR A 354 5.92 10.14 -11.51
C THR A 354 5.41 8.92 -10.78
N GLY A 355 5.26 9.00 -9.46
CA GLY A 355 4.75 7.92 -8.61
C GLY A 355 3.30 7.56 -8.94
N ALA A 356 2.43 8.56 -9.18
CA ALA A 356 1.05 8.36 -9.61
C ALA A 356 0.99 7.69 -10.99
N PHE A 357 1.76 8.18 -11.96
CA PHE A 357 1.85 7.62 -13.29
C PHE A 357 2.40 6.19 -13.30
N ALA A 358 3.50 5.95 -12.55
CA ALA A 358 4.09 4.63 -12.39
C ALA A 358 3.11 3.63 -11.74
N THR A 359 2.34 4.08 -10.74
CA THR A 359 1.36 3.23 -10.07
C THR A 359 0.24 2.81 -11.00
N VAL A 360 -0.36 3.76 -11.74
CA VAL A 360 -1.46 3.46 -12.68
C VAL A 360 -0.99 2.51 -13.79
N THR A 361 0.17 2.77 -14.36
CA THR A 361 0.72 1.90 -15.42
C THR A 361 1.07 0.51 -14.89
N PHE A 362 1.60 0.41 -13.67
CA PHE A 362 1.95 -0.85 -13.03
C PHE A 362 0.71 -1.69 -12.70
N VAL A 363 -0.36 -1.07 -12.17
CA VAL A 363 -1.63 -1.73 -11.93
C VAL A 363 -2.24 -2.25 -13.25
N ALA A 364 -2.22 -1.43 -14.31
CA ALA A 364 -2.67 -1.85 -15.63
C ALA A 364 -1.84 -3.01 -16.17
N PHE A 365 -0.52 -2.97 -15.98
CA PHE A 365 0.39 -4.05 -16.38
C PHE A 365 0.07 -5.37 -15.68
N ILE A 366 -0.06 -5.37 -14.35
CA ILE A 366 -0.44 -6.57 -13.60
C ILE A 366 -1.79 -7.09 -14.07
N SER A 367 -2.79 -6.20 -14.22
CA SER A 367 -4.14 -6.58 -14.65
C SER A 367 -4.19 -7.27 -16.01
N MET A 368 -3.26 -6.94 -16.90
CA MET A 368 -3.16 -7.58 -18.24
C MET A 368 -2.49 -8.95 -18.22
N LEU A 369 -1.66 -9.23 -17.22
CA LEU A 369 -0.97 -10.50 -17.08
C LEU A 369 -1.87 -11.60 -16.50
N VAL A 370 -2.94 -11.21 -15.84
CA VAL A 370 -3.82 -12.08 -15.08
C VAL A 370 -4.71 -12.91 -16.00
N ASP A 371 -4.85 -14.20 -15.69
CA ASP A 371 -5.81 -15.09 -16.34
C ASP A 371 -7.22 -14.83 -15.80
N ARG A 372 -8.21 -14.78 -16.69
CA ARG A 372 -9.60 -14.54 -16.31
C ARG A 372 -10.19 -15.63 -15.41
N SER A 373 -9.63 -16.85 -15.47
CA SER A 373 -10.05 -17.96 -14.61
C SER A 373 -9.61 -17.79 -13.16
N TYR A 374 -8.55 -17.00 -12.90
CA TYR A 374 -7.95 -16.81 -11.57
C TYR A 374 -7.66 -15.32 -11.27
N THR A 375 -8.49 -14.42 -11.78
CA THR A 375 -8.22 -12.97 -11.81
C THR A 375 -7.81 -12.40 -10.46
N ALA A 376 -8.62 -12.62 -9.41
CA ALA A 376 -8.37 -12.04 -8.09
C ALA A 376 -7.08 -12.60 -7.45
N THR A 377 -6.88 -13.90 -7.52
CA THR A 377 -5.74 -14.59 -6.89
C THR A 377 -4.43 -14.26 -7.59
N GLN A 378 -4.38 -14.32 -8.92
CA GLN A 378 -3.16 -13.96 -9.65
C GLN A 378 -2.82 -12.48 -9.50
N TYR A 379 -3.82 -11.58 -9.50
CA TYR A 379 -3.58 -10.17 -9.26
C TYR A 379 -2.99 -9.92 -7.87
N ALA A 380 -3.62 -10.49 -6.84
CA ALA A 380 -3.14 -10.36 -5.46
C ALA A 380 -1.72 -10.90 -5.29
N LEU A 381 -1.42 -12.06 -5.89
CA LEU A 381 -0.08 -12.66 -5.83
C LEU A 381 0.98 -11.78 -6.51
N LEU A 382 0.71 -11.30 -7.73
CA LEU A 382 1.65 -10.43 -8.46
C LEU A 382 1.84 -9.08 -7.75
N ALA A 383 0.77 -8.49 -7.22
CA ALA A 383 0.84 -7.26 -6.44
C ALA A 383 1.63 -7.46 -5.13
N SER A 384 1.44 -8.60 -4.45
CA SER A 384 2.21 -8.96 -3.25
C SER A 384 3.70 -9.12 -3.52
N ILE A 385 4.09 -9.71 -4.67
CA ILE A 385 5.49 -9.81 -5.09
C ILE A 385 6.10 -8.40 -5.28
N GLY A 386 5.38 -7.48 -5.91
CA GLY A 386 5.82 -6.09 -6.06
C GLY A 386 5.94 -5.37 -4.70
N THR A 387 5.01 -5.62 -3.78
CA THR A 387 5.06 -5.06 -2.42
C THR A 387 6.20 -5.66 -1.60
N ALA A 388 6.43 -6.97 -1.71
CA ALA A 388 7.54 -7.64 -1.03
C ALA A 388 8.90 -7.07 -1.47
N GLY A 389 9.11 -6.88 -2.78
CA GLY A 389 10.32 -6.27 -3.33
C GLY A 389 10.57 -4.88 -2.77
N ARG A 390 9.55 -4.01 -2.82
CA ARG A 390 9.62 -2.66 -2.25
C ARG A 390 9.98 -2.67 -0.77
N THR A 391 9.24 -3.44 0.03
CA THR A 391 9.39 -3.43 1.49
C THR A 391 10.73 -3.99 1.92
N LEU A 392 11.11 -5.15 1.36
CA LEU A 392 12.33 -5.86 1.74
C LEU A 392 13.58 -5.01 1.46
N PHE A 393 13.68 -4.50 0.23
CA PHE A 393 14.87 -3.71 -0.14
C PHE A 393 14.85 -2.31 0.47
N ALA A 394 13.71 -1.60 0.46
CA ALA A 394 13.66 -0.26 1.01
C ALA A 394 13.93 -0.21 2.52
N SER A 395 13.74 -1.31 3.24
CA SER A 395 14.09 -1.38 4.66
C SER A 395 15.60 -1.24 4.92
N SER A 396 16.45 -1.59 3.94
CA SER A 396 17.90 -1.38 4.02
C SER A 396 18.35 0.04 3.63
N SER A 397 17.44 0.91 3.22
CA SER A 397 17.77 2.26 2.71
C SER A 397 18.51 3.12 3.73
N GLY A 398 18.14 3.04 5.02
CA GLY A 398 18.83 3.74 6.08
C GLY A 398 20.27 3.27 6.28
N ALA A 399 20.50 1.93 6.25
CA ALA A 399 21.84 1.36 6.30
C ALA A 399 22.69 1.80 5.09
N MET A 400 22.09 1.95 3.92
CA MET A 400 22.78 2.48 2.75
C MET A 400 23.21 3.93 2.94
N VAL A 401 22.36 4.79 3.53
CA VAL A 401 22.72 6.19 3.83
C VAL A 401 23.85 6.24 4.86
N ASP A 402 23.78 5.40 5.90
CA ASP A 402 24.84 5.31 6.91
C ASP A 402 26.18 4.82 6.30
N TRP A 403 26.14 3.83 5.37
CA TRP A 403 27.31 3.35 4.64
C TRP A 403 27.92 4.42 3.71
N LEU A 404 27.12 5.37 3.24
CA LEU A 404 27.56 6.52 2.42
C LEU A 404 27.95 7.74 3.29
N ASP A 405 28.18 7.55 4.61
CA ASP A 405 28.51 8.63 5.54
C ASP A 405 27.51 9.81 5.53
N GLY A 406 26.25 9.53 5.17
CA GLY A 406 25.20 10.53 5.10
C GLY A 406 25.18 11.35 3.80
N ASP A 407 25.92 10.96 2.77
CA ASP A 407 25.86 11.59 1.45
C ASP A 407 24.52 11.30 0.75
N TRP A 408 23.55 12.18 0.98
CA TRP A 408 22.23 12.09 0.36
C TRP A 408 22.27 12.26 -1.15
N GLY A 409 23.20 13.06 -1.69
CA GLY A 409 23.35 13.25 -3.12
C GLY A 409 23.70 11.93 -3.82
N LEU A 410 24.71 11.23 -3.29
CA LEU A 410 25.11 9.93 -3.79
C LEU A 410 24.05 8.86 -3.56
N PHE A 411 23.34 8.89 -2.41
CA PHE A 411 22.22 8.01 -2.12
C PHE A 411 21.15 8.07 -3.22
N PHE A 412 20.70 9.26 -3.61
CA PHE A 412 19.67 9.41 -4.63
C PHE A 412 20.17 9.09 -6.05
N ILE A 413 21.46 9.25 -6.36
CA ILE A 413 22.05 8.75 -7.61
C ILE A 413 21.96 7.22 -7.67
N ILE A 414 22.32 6.54 -6.57
CA ILE A 414 22.25 5.08 -6.51
C ILE A 414 20.78 4.61 -6.64
N THR A 415 19.85 5.27 -5.95
CA THR A 415 18.42 4.91 -6.09
C THR A 415 17.87 5.14 -7.49
N ALA A 416 18.34 6.17 -8.21
CA ALA A 416 18.04 6.36 -9.61
C ALA A 416 18.58 5.20 -10.46
N ALA A 417 19.82 4.77 -10.22
CA ALA A 417 20.44 3.64 -10.91
C ALA A 417 19.73 2.31 -10.63
N MET A 418 19.13 2.13 -9.44
CA MET A 418 18.37 0.93 -9.07
C MET A 418 17.13 0.69 -9.95
N VAL A 419 16.66 1.69 -10.70
CA VAL A 419 15.57 1.52 -11.67
C VAL A 419 16.06 0.75 -12.91
N THR A 420 17.35 0.83 -13.24
CA THR A 420 17.92 0.24 -14.48
C THR A 420 17.68 -1.28 -14.63
N PRO A 421 17.86 -2.13 -13.59
CA PRO A 421 17.58 -3.57 -13.73
C PRO A 421 16.14 -3.87 -14.12
N SER A 422 15.17 -3.10 -13.59
CA SER A 422 13.77 -3.27 -13.95
C SER A 422 13.49 -2.89 -15.40
N LEU A 423 14.10 -1.82 -15.90
CA LEU A 423 14.00 -1.41 -17.31
C LEU A 423 14.64 -2.42 -18.25
N VAL A 424 15.76 -3.05 -17.85
CA VAL A 424 16.38 -4.16 -18.59
C VAL A 424 15.43 -5.36 -18.66
N CYS A 425 14.83 -5.76 -17.54
CA CYS A 425 13.82 -6.81 -17.54
C CYS A 425 12.65 -6.48 -18.49
N LEU A 426 12.13 -5.26 -18.42
CA LEU A 426 11.06 -4.79 -19.31
C LEU A 426 11.48 -4.82 -20.78
N TRP A 427 12.73 -4.42 -21.08
CA TRP A 427 13.28 -4.46 -22.44
C TRP A 427 13.36 -5.89 -23.00
N ILE A 428 13.75 -6.87 -22.17
CA ILE A 428 13.80 -8.29 -22.55
C ILE A 428 12.39 -8.80 -22.91
N ILE A 429 11.38 -8.44 -22.10
CA ILE A 429 10.01 -8.96 -22.28
C ILE A 429 9.17 -8.14 -23.27
N ARG A 430 9.62 -6.94 -23.72
CA ARG A 430 8.83 -5.98 -24.51
C ARG A 430 8.15 -6.55 -25.75
N HIS A 431 8.86 -7.38 -26.53
CA HIS A 431 8.33 -7.97 -27.77
C HIS A 431 7.24 -9.00 -27.48
N ARG A 432 7.42 -9.81 -26.43
CA ARG A 432 6.41 -10.79 -26.00
C ARG A 432 5.18 -10.10 -25.39
N LEU A 433 5.39 -9.05 -24.61
CA LEU A 433 4.29 -8.23 -24.12
C LEU A 433 3.50 -7.58 -25.26
N ALA A 434 4.19 -7.01 -26.25
CA ALA A 434 3.55 -6.44 -27.43
C ALA A 434 2.75 -7.49 -28.22
N ALA A 435 3.28 -8.70 -28.36
CA ALA A 435 2.59 -9.82 -29.02
C ALA A 435 1.36 -10.30 -28.24
N MET A 436 1.44 -10.39 -26.91
CA MET A 436 0.30 -10.70 -26.03
C MET A 436 -0.81 -9.65 -26.18
N LEU A 437 -0.43 -8.37 -26.22
CA LEU A 437 -1.36 -7.27 -26.42
C LEU A 437 -2.01 -7.30 -27.80
N ALA A 438 -1.23 -7.58 -28.85
CA ALA A 438 -1.74 -7.71 -30.21
C ALA A 438 -2.65 -8.93 -30.38
N GLY A 439 -2.32 -10.07 -29.76
CA GLY A 439 -3.12 -11.29 -29.79
C GLY A 439 -4.50 -11.13 -29.12
N VAL A 440 -4.59 -10.36 -28.04
CA VAL A 440 -5.88 -10.00 -27.39
C VAL A 440 -6.73 -9.14 -28.34
N ASN A 441 -6.12 -8.21 -29.08
CA ASN A 441 -6.85 -7.37 -30.04
C ASN A 441 -7.34 -8.16 -31.26
N VAL A 442 -6.52 -9.07 -31.78
CA VAL A 442 -6.86 -9.92 -32.94
C VAL A 442 -7.99 -10.90 -32.60
N SER A 443 -7.98 -11.48 -31.39
CA SER A 443 -9.05 -12.38 -30.94
C SER A 443 -10.39 -11.68 -30.74
N ARG A 444 -10.41 -10.37 -30.43
CA ARG A 444 -11.63 -9.56 -30.36
C ARG A 444 -12.14 -9.15 -31.74
N LEU A 445 -11.26 -8.85 -32.69
CA LEU A 445 -11.62 -8.49 -34.05
C LEU A 445 -12.12 -9.71 -34.86
N GLY A 446 -11.55 -10.90 -34.63
CA GLY A 446 -12.00 -12.14 -35.29
C GLY A 446 -13.39 -12.63 -34.86
N LYS A 447 -13.85 -12.23 -33.66
CA LYS A 447 -15.20 -12.57 -33.19
C LYS A 447 -16.28 -11.58 -33.63
N SER A 448 -15.93 -10.39 -34.11
CA SER A 448 -16.87 -9.41 -34.65
C SER A 448 -17.16 -9.59 -36.15
N GLY A 449 -16.43 -10.49 -36.83
CA GLY A 449 -16.56 -10.73 -38.27
C GLY A 449 -17.40 -11.94 -38.69
N SER A 450 -17.98 -12.69 -37.74
CA SER A 450 -18.90 -13.79 -38.06
C SER A 450 -20.33 -13.44 -37.63
N ALA A 451 -20.94 -12.53 -38.34
CA ALA A 451 -22.41 -12.44 -38.37
C ALA A 451 -22.92 -13.47 -39.40
N PRO A 452 -23.83 -14.34 -39.06
CA PRO A 452 -24.44 -15.24 -40.05
C PRO A 452 -25.36 -14.45 -40.99
N SER A 453 -25.20 -14.72 -42.23
CA SER A 453 -26.14 -14.38 -43.32
C SER A 453 -27.48 -15.12 -43.15
#